data_d0de3fb58eff96313e70b9baeb74f079
#
_entry.id   d0de3fb58eff96313e70b9baeb74f079
#
_cell.length_a   1.000
_cell.length_b   1.000
_cell.length_c   1.000
_cell.angle_alpha   90.00
_cell.angle_beta   90.00
_cell.angle_gamma   90.00
#
_symmetry.space_group_name_H-M   'P 1'
#
loop_
_entity.id
_entity.type
_entity.pdbx_description
1 polymer ?
#
loop_
_entity_poly.entity_id
_entity_poly.type
_entity_poly.pdbx_seq_one_letter_code
_entity_poly.pdbx_strand_id
1 'polypeptide(L)'
;EMEFGTGVVKITPAHDPNDFEVGLRHNLPVINVLTEDARIVDDYPKYAGMDRYEAREAIVKDLEAEGALVKIEDYSHNVGTCYRCHTTVEPRVSKQWFVKMKELAAPAIEAVKNGDTKFVPEHFDKTYFHWLEGIKDWCISRQLWWGHRIPAFYCDECGEMVVTKEESAVCPKCGKPMRQDPDTLDTWFSSALWPFSTLGWPDKTPELEYFYPTDVLVTGYDIIFFWVVRMMFSGLEHMGEVPFKNVLIHGLVRDSQGRKMSKSLGNGIDPLEVIDKYGADALRLTLVTGNAPGNDMRFYWERVEASRNFANKVWNASRFIMMNLDKAEGKKVSLDELTPADKWILSKL
;
A
#
# COMPACT_ATOMS: atom_id res chain seq x y z
N GLU A 1 0.27 -21.70 -24.69
CA GLU A 1 0.93 -23.01 -24.54
C GLU A 1 0.75 -23.79 -25.86
N MET A 2 1.85 -24.31 -26.40
CA MET A 2 1.84 -24.99 -27.72
C MET A 2 1.05 -26.29 -27.69
N GLU A 3 0.83 -26.88 -26.54
CA GLU A 3 0.08 -28.13 -26.35
C GLU A 3 -1.44 -27.92 -26.26
N PHE A 4 -1.87 -26.64 -26.21
CA PHE A 4 -3.28 -26.29 -26.09
C PHE A 4 -3.79 -25.64 -27.39
N GLY A 5 -4.83 -26.19 -27.97
CA GLY A 5 -5.47 -25.67 -29.20
C GLY A 5 -4.72 -26.00 -30.50
N THR A 6 -4.86 -25.11 -31.48
CA THR A 6 -4.32 -25.31 -32.83
C THR A 6 -2.96 -24.64 -33.07
N GLY A 7 -2.45 -23.90 -32.10
CA GLY A 7 -1.27 -23.05 -32.25
C GLY A 7 -1.54 -21.70 -32.92
N VAL A 8 -2.77 -21.43 -33.35
CA VAL A 8 -3.21 -20.14 -33.87
C VAL A 8 -3.86 -19.34 -32.75
N VAL A 9 -3.35 -18.12 -32.49
CA VAL A 9 -3.82 -17.25 -31.42
C VAL A 9 -4.25 -15.89 -31.97
N LYS A 10 -5.38 -15.39 -31.48
CA LYS A 10 -5.80 -14.00 -31.62
C LYS A 10 -5.16 -13.19 -30.51
N ILE A 11 -4.53 -12.08 -30.86
CA ILE A 11 -3.84 -11.17 -29.93
C ILE A 11 -4.49 -9.80 -30.01
N THR A 12 -4.98 -9.27 -28.87
CA THR A 12 -5.63 -7.94 -28.77
C THR A 12 -4.91 -7.06 -27.76
N PRO A 13 -3.82 -6.39 -28.14
CA PRO A 13 -2.98 -5.62 -27.21
C PRO A 13 -3.72 -4.51 -26.44
N ALA A 14 -4.80 -3.97 -27.01
CA ALA A 14 -5.56 -2.89 -26.38
C ALA A 14 -6.42 -3.34 -25.19
N HIS A 15 -6.79 -4.64 -25.11
CA HIS A 15 -7.85 -5.12 -24.22
C HIS A 15 -7.48 -6.33 -23.36
N ASP A 16 -6.22 -6.73 -23.35
CA ASP A 16 -5.71 -7.78 -22.48
C ASP A 16 -4.26 -7.46 -22.05
N PRO A 17 -3.92 -7.50 -20.76
CA PRO A 17 -2.57 -7.19 -20.29
C PRO A 17 -1.49 -8.13 -20.84
N ASN A 18 -1.79 -9.43 -21.00
CA ASN A 18 -0.83 -10.39 -21.56
C ASN A 18 -0.64 -10.15 -23.06
N ASP A 19 -1.73 -9.90 -23.78
CA ASP A 19 -1.69 -9.55 -25.19
C ASP A 19 -0.94 -8.23 -25.42
N PHE A 20 -1.04 -7.27 -24.50
CA PHE A 20 -0.28 -6.02 -24.54
C PHE A 20 1.24 -6.29 -24.50
N GLU A 21 1.70 -7.12 -23.56
CA GLU A 21 3.10 -7.52 -23.46
C GLU A 21 3.59 -8.28 -24.72
N VAL A 22 2.75 -9.13 -25.30
CA VAL A 22 3.03 -9.78 -26.59
C VAL A 22 3.12 -8.72 -27.69
N GLY A 23 2.20 -7.76 -27.70
CA GLY A 23 2.20 -6.65 -28.63
C GLY A 23 3.49 -5.84 -28.62
N LEU A 24 4.01 -5.53 -27.42
CA LEU A 24 5.28 -4.84 -27.26
C LEU A 24 6.46 -5.66 -27.81
N ARG A 25 6.52 -6.96 -27.50
CA ARG A 25 7.60 -7.85 -27.97
C ARG A 25 7.65 -8.02 -29.48
N HIS A 26 6.47 -8.01 -30.13
CA HIS A 26 6.33 -8.26 -31.55
C HIS A 26 5.94 -7.03 -32.38
N ASN A 27 5.91 -5.85 -31.73
CA ASN A 27 5.53 -4.59 -32.38
C ASN A 27 4.17 -4.67 -33.10
N LEU A 28 3.17 -5.29 -32.44
CA LEU A 28 1.83 -5.41 -32.98
C LEU A 28 1.04 -4.08 -32.83
N PRO A 29 0.13 -3.77 -33.72
CA PRO A 29 -0.71 -2.58 -33.59
C PRO A 29 -1.63 -2.69 -32.36
N VAL A 30 -1.79 -1.58 -31.65
CA VAL A 30 -2.73 -1.45 -30.55
C VAL A 30 -4.04 -0.89 -31.08
N ILE A 31 -5.03 -1.77 -31.31
CA ILE A 31 -6.34 -1.40 -31.87
C ILE A 31 -7.36 -1.37 -30.74
N ASN A 32 -7.77 -0.16 -30.34
CA ASN A 32 -8.78 0.02 -29.33
C ASN A 32 -10.18 -0.06 -29.95
N VAL A 33 -11.05 -0.90 -29.41
CA VAL A 33 -12.43 -1.09 -29.92
C VAL A 33 -13.50 -0.58 -28.94
N LEU A 34 -13.10 -0.11 -27.74
CA LEU A 34 -14.03 0.34 -26.70
C LEU A 34 -13.78 1.80 -26.30
N THR A 35 -14.87 2.53 -26.08
CA THR A 35 -14.87 3.85 -25.43
C THR A 35 -14.61 3.72 -23.92
N GLU A 36 -14.53 4.85 -23.21
CA GLU A 36 -14.32 4.85 -21.74
C GLU A 36 -15.49 4.25 -20.96
N ASP A 37 -16.70 4.33 -21.50
CA ASP A 37 -17.91 3.73 -20.94
C ASP A 37 -18.23 2.33 -21.52
N ALA A 38 -17.21 1.70 -22.14
CA ALA A 38 -17.27 0.34 -22.69
C ALA A 38 -18.32 0.14 -23.79
N ARG A 39 -18.50 1.14 -24.66
CA ARG A 39 -19.25 1.06 -25.91
C ARG A 39 -18.29 0.86 -27.08
N ILE A 40 -18.79 0.33 -28.19
CA ILE A 40 -17.99 0.20 -29.42
C ILE A 40 -17.67 1.60 -29.96
N VAL A 41 -16.41 1.83 -30.30
CA VAL A 41 -15.93 3.10 -30.88
C VAL A 41 -16.52 3.33 -32.30
N ASP A 42 -16.52 4.59 -32.76
CA ASP A 42 -17.10 5.01 -34.05
C ASP A 42 -16.36 4.44 -35.28
N ASP A 43 -15.12 3.99 -35.08
CA ASP A 43 -14.31 3.34 -36.14
C ASP A 43 -14.95 2.06 -36.69
N TYR A 44 -15.94 1.51 -36.00
CA TYR A 44 -16.70 0.32 -36.43
C TYR A 44 -18.20 0.65 -36.63
N PRO A 45 -18.58 1.32 -37.73
CA PRO A 45 -19.91 1.92 -37.91
C PRO A 45 -21.07 0.96 -37.72
N LYS A 46 -20.89 -0.33 -38.06
CA LYS A 46 -21.94 -1.36 -37.92
C LYS A 46 -22.37 -1.57 -36.46
N TYR A 47 -21.46 -1.39 -35.52
CA TYR A 47 -21.67 -1.64 -34.08
C TYR A 47 -21.44 -0.41 -33.22
N ALA A 48 -21.08 0.73 -33.82
CA ALA A 48 -20.73 1.97 -33.13
C ALA A 48 -21.77 2.38 -32.09
N GLY A 49 -21.33 2.76 -30.92
CA GLY A 49 -22.17 3.19 -29.80
C GLY A 49 -22.94 2.09 -29.08
N MET A 50 -22.91 0.84 -29.55
CA MET A 50 -23.54 -0.28 -28.84
C MET A 50 -22.82 -0.56 -27.56
N ASP A 51 -23.58 -0.90 -26.50
CA ASP A 51 -23.01 -1.49 -25.28
C ASP A 51 -22.30 -2.80 -25.63
N ARG A 52 -21.21 -3.11 -24.91
CA ARG A 52 -20.38 -4.30 -25.14
C ARG A 52 -21.15 -5.63 -25.18
N TYR A 53 -22.21 -5.76 -24.38
CA TYR A 53 -23.02 -6.97 -24.36
C TYR A 53 -23.97 -7.04 -25.56
N GLU A 54 -24.60 -5.91 -25.92
CA GLU A 54 -25.43 -5.80 -27.12
C GLU A 54 -24.60 -6.04 -28.40
N ALA A 55 -23.39 -5.47 -28.47
CA ALA A 55 -22.46 -5.71 -29.55
C ALA A 55 -22.05 -7.17 -29.68
N ARG A 56 -21.80 -7.86 -28.54
CA ARG A 56 -21.51 -9.30 -28.55
C ARG A 56 -22.62 -10.11 -29.22
N GLU A 57 -23.87 -9.86 -28.82
CA GLU A 57 -25.01 -10.56 -29.40
C GLU A 57 -25.18 -10.24 -30.89
N ALA A 58 -24.99 -8.99 -31.30
CA ALA A 58 -25.07 -8.58 -32.68
C ALA A 58 -23.99 -9.23 -33.56
N ILE A 59 -22.73 -9.23 -33.06
CA ILE A 59 -21.60 -9.86 -33.76
C ILE A 59 -21.82 -11.37 -33.93
N VAL A 60 -22.31 -12.05 -32.89
CA VAL A 60 -22.58 -13.49 -32.96
C VAL A 60 -23.63 -13.81 -34.01
N LYS A 61 -24.74 -13.03 -34.09
CA LYS A 61 -25.78 -13.18 -35.11
C LYS A 61 -25.24 -12.94 -36.53
N ASP A 62 -24.38 -11.96 -36.67
CA ASP A 62 -23.78 -11.66 -37.98
C ASP A 62 -22.85 -12.79 -38.44
N LEU A 63 -22.00 -13.30 -37.56
CA LEU A 63 -21.11 -14.42 -37.82
C LEU A 63 -21.89 -15.71 -38.17
N GLU A 64 -23.04 -15.93 -37.54
CA GLU A 64 -23.96 -17.02 -37.88
C GLU A 64 -24.54 -16.86 -39.27
N ALA A 65 -25.02 -15.64 -39.60
CA ALA A 65 -25.58 -15.33 -40.91
C ALA A 65 -24.55 -15.44 -42.05
N GLU A 66 -23.28 -15.12 -41.76
CA GLU A 66 -22.16 -15.26 -42.70
C GLU A 66 -21.63 -16.70 -42.82
N GLY A 67 -22.12 -17.63 -41.98
CA GLY A 67 -21.64 -19.01 -41.91
C GLY A 67 -20.23 -19.15 -41.31
N ALA A 68 -19.74 -18.13 -40.64
CA ALA A 68 -18.45 -18.11 -40.00
C ALA A 68 -18.47 -18.64 -38.55
N LEU A 69 -19.66 -18.73 -37.93
CA LEU A 69 -19.85 -19.28 -36.59
C LEU A 69 -19.84 -20.81 -36.63
N VAL A 70 -18.84 -21.41 -36.01
CA VAL A 70 -18.72 -22.89 -35.96
C VAL A 70 -19.46 -23.47 -34.75
N LYS A 71 -19.30 -22.82 -33.55
CA LYS A 71 -19.84 -23.36 -32.30
C LYS A 71 -19.89 -22.29 -31.24
N ILE A 72 -20.89 -22.36 -30.36
CA ILE A 72 -20.96 -21.64 -29.11
C ILE A 72 -20.87 -22.67 -27.98
N GLU A 73 -19.97 -22.46 -27.02
CA GLU A 73 -19.77 -23.31 -25.86
C GLU A 73 -19.84 -22.48 -24.58
N ASP A 74 -20.46 -23.05 -23.56
CA ASP A 74 -20.42 -22.47 -22.23
C ASP A 74 -18.99 -22.54 -21.67
N TYR A 75 -18.47 -21.41 -21.21
CA TYR A 75 -17.13 -21.29 -20.67
C TYR A 75 -17.14 -20.49 -19.36
N SER A 76 -16.44 -21.00 -18.34
CA SER A 76 -16.31 -20.34 -17.05
C SER A 76 -14.89 -19.85 -16.84
N HIS A 77 -14.73 -18.55 -16.56
CA HIS A 77 -13.44 -17.96 -16.22
C HIS A 77 -13.62 -16.82 -15.21
N ASN A 78 -12.51 -16.41 -14.59
CA ASN A 78 -12.52 -15.29 -13.65
C ASN A 78 -12.59 -13.96 -14.42
N VAL A 79 -13.55 -13.11 -14.05
CA VAL A 79 -13.73 -11.79 -14.63
C VAL A 79 -13.49 -10.73 -13.54
N GLY A 80 -12.66 -9.73 -13.84
CA GLY A 80 -12.41 -8.61 -12.94
C GLY A 80 -13.67 -7.75 -12.78
N THR A 81 -14.00 -7.42 -11.54
CA THR A 81 -15.13 -6.53 -11.23
C THR A 81 -14.68 -5.38 -10.32
N CYS A 82 -15.38 -4.25 -10.43
CA CYS A 82 -15.20 -3.14 -9.50
C CYS A 82 -15.58 -3.56 -8.09
N TYR A 83 -14.67 -3.40 -7.13
CA TYR A 83 -14.93 -3.78 -5.72
C TYR A 83 -16.02 -2.96 -5.04
N ARG A 84 -16.44 -1.84 -5.63
CA ARG A 84 -17.50 -0.97 -5.11
C ARG A 84 -18.87 -1.28 -5.67
N CYS A 85 -18.98 -1.33 -7.01
CA CYS A 85 -20.28 -1.47 -7.68
C CYS A 85 -20.45 -2.82 -8.40
N HIS A 86 -19.43 -3.68 -8.35
CA HIS A 86 -19.41 -5.01 -8.98
C HIS A 86 -19.60 -5.01 -10.50
N THR A 87 -19.53 -3.85 -11.15
CA THR A 87 -19.53 -3.77 -12.61
C THR A 87 -18.27 -4.44 -13.16
N THR A 88 -18.43 -5.21 -14.22
CA THR A 88 -17.33 -5.84 -14.95
C THR A 88 -16.37 -4.79 -15.49
N VAL A 89 -15.08 -4.96 -15.22
CA VAL A 89 -14.01 -4.09 -15.72
C VAL A 89 -13.54 -4.61 -17.06
N GLU A 90 -13.54 -3.74 -18.08
CA GLU A 90 -12.96 -4.03 -19.39
C GLU A 90 -11.54 -3.42 -19.44
N PRO A 91 -10.49 -4.23 -19.62
CA PRO A 91 -9.14 -3.70 -19.82
C PRO A 91 -9.08 -2.81 -21.06
N ARG A 92 -8.45 -1.65 -20.93
CA ARG A 92 -8.25 -0.71 -22.03
C ARG A 92 -6.94 0.05 -21.86
N VAL A 93 -6.18 0.19 -22.91
CA VAL A 93 -4.96 1.00 -22.90
C VAL A 93 -5.33 2.49 -22.84
N SER A 94 -4.69 3.21 -21.94
CA SER A 94 -4.83 4.67 -21.79
C SER A 94 -3.49 5.32 -21.52
N LYS A 95 -3.37 6.62 -21.83
CA LYS A 95 -2.18 7.39 -21.49
C LYS A 95 -2.16 7.63 -19.98
N GLN A 96 -1.04 7.29 -19.35
CA GLN A 96 -0.84 7.43 -17.92
C GLN A 96 0.56 7.97 -17.63
N TRP A 97 0.74 8.56 -16.47
CA TRP A 97 2.05 8.96 -15.98
C TRP A 97 2.73 7.81 -15.27
N PHE A 98 3.98 7.55 -15.64
CA PHE A 98 4.79 6.49 -15.04
C PHE A 98 6.12 7.04 -14.52
N VAL A 99 6.56 6.47 -13.39
CA VAL A 99 7.94 6.61 -12.91
C VAL A 99 8.73 5.38 -13.36
N LYS A 100 9.90 5.60 -13.99
CA LYS A 100 10.84 4.52 -14.34
C LYS A 100 11.51 4.02 -13.08
N MET A 101 11.12 2.81 -12.65
CA MET A 101 11.50 2.30 -11.32
C MET A 101 12.85 1.60 -11.27
N LYS A 102 13.33 1.03 -12.38
CA LYS A 102 14.54 0.20 -12.38
C LYS A 102 15.79 0.95 -11.88
N GLU A 103 15.96 2.20 -12.32
CA GLU A 103 17.10 3.03 -11.93
C GLU A 103 17.00 3.48 -10.47
N LEU A 104 15.80 3.75 -9.97
CA LEU A 104 15.55 4.14 -8.59
C LEU A 104 15.64 2.95 -7.61
N ALA A 105 15.33 1.76 -8.06
CA ALA A 105 15.36 0.56 -7.24
C ALA A 105 16.78 0.07 -6.96
N ALA A 106 17.71 0.25 -7.90
CA ALA A 106 19.07 -0.26 -7.75
C ALA A 106 19.80 0.29 -6.51
N PRO A 107 19.87 1.62 -6.25
CA PRO A 107 20.51 2.14 -5.05
C PRO A 107 19.74 1.73 -3.77
N ALA A 108 18.41 1.59 -3.84
CA ALA A 108 17.61 1.15 -2.70
C ALA A 108 17.89 -0.32 -2.31
N ILE A 109 18.14 -1.19 -3.29
CA ILE A 109 18.59 -2.57 -3.06
C ILE A 109 19.97 -2.59 -2.38
N GLU A 110 20.92 -1.83 -2.92
CA GLU A 110 22.29 -1.79 -2.39
C GLU A 110 22.34 -1.22 -0.97
N ALA A 111 21.55 -0.22 -0.63
CA ALA A 111 21.49 0.34 0.72
C ALA A 111 21.12 -0.71 1.78
N VAL A 112 20.20 -1.62 1.48
CA VAL A 112 19.85 -2.72 2.41
C VAL A 112 20.91 -3.82 2.41
N LYS A 113 21.48 -4.18 1.26
CA LYS A 113 22.58 -5.16 1.17
C LYS A 113 23.83 -4.72 1.94
N ASN A 114 24.16 -3.44 1.89
CA ASN A 114 25.31 -2.86 2.59
C ASN A 114 25.04 -2.67 4.09
N GLY A 115 23.79 -2.75 4.53
CA GLY A 115 23.38 -2.58 5.92
C GLY A 115 23.19 -1.13 6.34
N ASP A 116 23.08 -0.19 5.38
CA ASP A 116 22.74 1.21 5.64
C ASP A 116 21.32 1.33 6.21
N THR A 117 20.41 0.46 5.75
CA THR A 117 19.10 0.23 6.34
C THR A 117 18.91 -1.25 6.68
N LYS A 118 18.41 -1.55 7.89
CA LYS A 118 18.17 -2.92 8.37
C LYS A 118 16.71 -3.16 8.70
N PHE A 119 16.20 -4.35 8.36
CA PHE A 119 14.88 -4.79 8.76
C PHE A 119 14.92 -5.53 10.10
N VAL A 120 13.95 -5.25 10.96
CA VAL A 120 13.75 -5.95 12.25
C VAL A 120 12.29 -6.43 12.31
N PRO A 121 12.02 -7.75 12.23
CA PRO A 121 12.99 -8.86 12.03
C PRO A 121 13.64 -8.88 10.64
N GLU A 122 14.85 -9.41 10.57
CA GLU A 122 15.69 -9.44 9.37
C GLU A 122 15.02 -10.14 8.18
N HIS A 123 14.23 -11.18 8.41
CA HIS A 123 13.62 -11.97 7.34
C HIS A 123 12.70 -11.16 6.39
N PHE A 124 12.29 -9.93 6.76
CA PHE A 124 11.54 -9.04 5.88
C PHE A 124 12.37 -8.37 4.79
N ASP A 125 13.70 -8.46 4.87
CA ASP A 125 14.60 -8.08 3.77
C ASP A 125 14.29 -8.88 2.50
N LYS A 126 13.95 -10.17 2.62
CA LYS A 126 13.55 -11.04 1.51
C LYS A 126 12.31 -10.53 0.79
N THR A 127 11.33 -10.04 1.56
CA THR A 127 10.12 -9.42 0.99
C THR A 127 10.47 -8.14 0.25
N TYR A 128 11.33 -7.32 0.83
CA TYR A 128 11.83 -6.09 0.23
C TYR A 128 12.55 -6.35 -1.11
N PHE A 129 13.51 -7.28 -1.12
CA PHE A 129 14.25 -7.64 -2.34
C PHE A 129 13.35 -8.24 -3.41
N HIS A 130 12.44 -9.14 -3.03
CA HIS A 130 11.49 -9.73 -3.97
C HIS A 130 10.69 -8.68 -4.76
N TRP A 131 10.22 -7.63 -4.08
CA TRP A 131 9.51 -6.55 -4.74
C TRP A 131 10.38 -5.67 -5.62
N LEU A 132 11.61 -5.38 -5.20
CA LEU A 132 12.50 -4.49 -5.92
C LEU A 132 13.19 -5.17 -7.12
N GLU A 133 13.58 -6.43 -7.00
CA GLU A 133 14.22 -7.17 -8.08
C GLU A 133 13.29 -7.42 -9.27
N GLY A 134 12.00 -7.57 -9.00
CA GLY A 134 10.95 -7.72 -10.01
C GLY A 134 10.17 -6.43 -10.34
N ILE A 135 10.69 -5.26 -9.94
CA ILE A 135 9.93 -4.02 -10.00
C ILE A 135 9.60 -3.61 -11.43
N LYS A 136 8.36 -3.25 -11.64
CA LYS A 136 7.86 -2.63 -12.89
C LYS A 136 7.67 -1.14 -12.70
N ASP A 137 7.61 -0.40 -13.82
CA ASP A 137 7.34 1.03 -13.81
C ASP A 137 6.03 1.34 -13.07
N TRP A 138 6.07 2.37 -12.25
CA TRP A 138 4.97 2.73 -11.38
C TRP A 138 4.06 3.76 -12.03
N CYS A 139 2.82 3.35 -12.31
CA CYS A 139 1.77 4.28 -12.72
C CYS A 139 1.39 5.18 -11.53
N ILE A 140 1.58 6.49 -11.68
CA ILE A 140 1.33 7.48 -10.62
C ILE A 140 0.09 8.32 -10.85
N SER A 141 -0.55 8.27 -12.01
CA SER A 141 -1.80 8.99 -12.29
C SER A 141 -3.03 8.21 -11.80
N ARG A 142 -4.00 8.96 -11.27
CA ARG A 142 -5.29 8.44 -10.80
C ARG A 142 -6.41 9.33 -11.30
N GLN A 143 -7.48 8.72 -11.79
CA GLN A 143 -8.70 9.38 -12.25
C GLN A 143 -9.65 9.61 -11.06
N LEU A 144 -9.22 10.45 -10.10
CA LEU A 144 -9.95 10.75 -8.89
C LEU A 144 -10.41 12.20 -8.87
N TRP A 145 -11.60 12.44 -8.34
CA TRP A 145 -12.12 13.80 -8.15
C TRP A 145 -11.33 14.60 -7.14
N TRP A 146 -10.85 13.96 -6.07
CA TRP A 146 -10.12 14.58 -4.98
C TRP A 146 -8.69 14.05 -4.89
N GLY A 147 -7.73 14.94 -4.82
CA GLY A 147 -6.31 14.64 -4.69
C GLY A 147 -5.45 15.80 -5.18
N HIS A 148 -4.13 15.65 -5.08
CA HIS A 148 -3.19 16.61 -5.62
C HIS A 148 -3.04 16.38 -7.12
N ARG A 149 -3.38 17.39 -7.90
CA ARG A 149 -3.38 17.34 -9.36
C ARG A 149 -1.97 17.23 -9.91
N ILE A 150 -1.83 16.53 -11.01
CA ILE A 150 -0.58 16.44 -11.75
C ILE A 150 -0.21 17.85 -12.29
N PRO A 151 1.00 18.36 -11.99
CA PRO A 151 1.40 19.73 -12.36
C PRO A 151 1.86 19.83 -13.82
N ALA A 152 1.21 19.12 -14.73
CA ALA A 152 1.47 19.14 -16.16
C ALA A 152 0.36 19.85 -16.90
N PHE A 153 0.74 20.62 -17.93
CA PHE A 153 -0.17 21.42 -18.74
C PHE A 153 0.06 21.14 -20.22
N TYR A 154 -1.01 21.00 -20.96
CA TYR A 154 -1.00 20.68 -22.39
C TYR A 154 -1.55 21.84 -23.21
N CYS A 155 -0.89 22.14 -24.31
CA CYS A 155 -1.38 23.08 -25.30
C CYS A 155 -2.21 22.31 -26.34
N ASP A 156 -3.49 22.59 -26.41
CA ASP A 156 -4.39 21.93 -27.35
C ASP A 156 -4.15 22.40 -28.81
N GLU A 157 -3.47 23.53 -29.03
CA GLU A 157 -3.16 24.06 -30.37
C GLU A 157 -1.90 23.46 -31.00
N CYS A 158 -0.83 23.27 -30.24
CA CYS A 158 0.46 22.83 -30.79
C CYS A 158 1.05 21.58 -30.14
N GLY A 159 0.33 20.96 -29.17
CA GLY A 159 0.74 19.73 -28.51
C GLY A 159 1.90 19.88 -27.52
N GLU A 160 2.35 21.13 -27.23
CA GLU A 160 3.42 21.35 -26.24
C GLU A 160 2.95 21.00 -24.85
N MET A 161 3.85 20.44 -24.04
CA MET A 161 3.62 20.12 -22.64
C MET A 161 4.61 20.86 -21.75
N VAL A 162 4.10 21.41 -20.65
CA VAL A 162 4.91 22.11 -19.64
C VAL A 162 4.57 21.54 -18.25
N VAL A 163 5.60 21.35 -17.43
CA VAL A 163 5.44 21.01 -16.02
C VAL A 163 5.84 22.24 -15.19
N THR A 164 4.94 22.70 -14.33
CA THR A 164 5.15 23.92 -13.52
C THR A 164 4.43 23.81 -12.18
N LYS A 165 4.92 24.58 -11.19
CA LYS A 165 4.27 24.76 -9.88
C LYS A 165 3.12 25.77 -9.91
N GLU A 166 3.01 26.55 -11.00
CA GLU A 166 1.97 27.57 -11.14
C GLU A 166 0.59 26.94 -11.34
N GLU A 167 -0.45 27.63 -10.93
CA GLU A 167 -1.84 27.19 -11.06
C GLU A 167 -2.34 27.21 -12.52
N SER A 168 -1.66 27.93 -13.39
CA SER A 168 -1.96 28.05 -14.82
C SER A 168 -0.69 28.20 -15.63
N ALA A 169 -0.72 27.80 -16.88
CA ALA A 169 0.42 27.92 -17.78
C ALA A 169 0.02 28.54 -19.13
N VAL A 170 0.97 29.24 -19.73
CA VAL A 170 0.89 29.77 -21.10
C VAL A 170 1.91 29.01 -21.95
N CYS A 171 1.50 28.57 -23.13
CA CYS A 171 2.36 27.80 -24.01
C CYS A 171 3.58 28.63 -24.47
N PRO A 172 4.81 28.16 -24.24
CA PRO A 172 6.01 28.85 -24.62
C PRO A 172 6.20 28.93 -26.15
N LYS A 173 5.55 28.05 -26.92
CA LYS A 173 5.65 28.04 -28.38
C LYS A 173 4.64 28.94 -29.08
N CYS A 174 3.40 28.97 -28.65
CA CYS A 174 2.33 29.68 -29.38
C CYS A 174 1.60 30.74 -28.54
N GLY A 175 1.95 30.90 -27.26
CA GLY A 175 1.38 31.95 -26.40
C GLY A 175 -0.08 31.69 -25.97
N LYS A 176 -0.63 30.53 -26.24
CA LYS A 176 -2.01 30.18 -25.87
C LYS A 176 -2.12 29.65 -24.45
N PRO A 177 -3.28 29.81 -23.77
CA PRO A 177 -3.52 29.16 -22.49
C PRO A 177 -3.40 27.64 -22.62
N MET A 178 -2.89 26.99 -21.57
CA MET A 178 -2.72 25.54 -21.53
C MET A 178 -3.72 24.91 -20.56
N ARG A 179 -4.14 23.69 -20.86
CA ARG A 179 -5.04 22.89 -20.04
C ARG A 179 -4.24 22.00 -19.10
N GLN A 180 -4.51 22.09 -17.79
CA GLN A 180 -3.89 21.21 -16.80
C GLN A 180 -4.36 19.76 -16.97
N ASP A 181 -3.49 18.81 -16.69
CA ASP A 181 -3.81 17.40 -16.60
C ASP A 181 -5.00 17.18 -15.63
N PRO A 182 -6.05 16.45 -16.04
CA PRO A 182 -7.22 16.23 -15.19
C PRO A 182 -6.95 15.24 -14.05
N ASP A 183 -5.93 14.40 -14.18
CA ASP A 183 -5.63 13.35 -13.23
C ASP A 183 -4.97 13.88 -11.96
N THR A 184 -5.04 13.07 -10.91
CA THR A 184 -4.36 13.31 -9.64
C THR A 184 -3.19 12.35 -9.47
N LEU A 185 -2.24 12.71 -8.62
CA LEU A 185 -1.14 11.82 -8.25
C LEU A 185 -1.61 10.74 -7.27
N ASP A 186 -1.01 9.56 -7.38
CA ASP A 186 -1.16 8.49 -6.41
C ASP A 186 -0.80 9.00 -4.99
N THR A 187 -1.62 8.67 -4.01
CA THR A 187 -1.38 9.01 -2.59
C THR A 187 0.02 8.62 -2.13
N TRP A 188 0.51 7.48 -2.59
CA TRP A 188 1.84 7.00 -2.24
C TRP A 188 2.98 7.83 -2.82
N PHE A 189 2.71 8.65 -3.83
CA PHE A 189 3.72 9.54 -4.41
C PHE A 189 4.14 10.62 -3.42
N SER A 190 3.18 11.29 -2.79
CA SER A 190 3.48 12.26 -1.73
C SER A 190 3.86 11.60 -0.41
N SER A 191 3.28 10.43 -0.08
CA SER A 191 3.64 9.67 1.14
C SER A 191 5.11 9.24 1.15
N ALA A 192 5.73 9.06 -0.02
CA ALA A 192 7.15 8.74 -0.15
C ALA A 192 8.07 9.88 0.33
N LEU A 193 7.58 11.11 0.37
CA LEU A 193 8.32 12.29 0.78
C LEU A 193 8.32 12.50 2.31
N TRP A 194 7.52 11.72 3.05
CA TRP A 194 7.31 11.88 4.49
C TRP A 194 8.58 12.11 5.31
N PRO A 195 9.67 11.34 5.15
CA PRO A 195 10.85 11.44 6.02
C PRO A 195 11.55 12.79 5.98
N PHE A 196 11.38 13.56 4.91
CA PHE A 196 12.06 14.84 4.73
C PHE A 196 11.11 16.01 4.45
N SER A 197 9.96 15.80 3.82
CA SER A 197 9.02 16.90 3.52
C SER A 197 8.39 17.48 4.79
N THR A 198 8.13 16.65 5.81
CA THR A 198 7.60 17.11 7.10
C THR A 198 8.60 17.89 7.94
N LEU A 199 9.88 17.83 7.58
CA LEU A 199 10.97 18.54 8.21
C LEU A 199 11.35 19.83 7.45
N GLY A 200 10.56 20.19 6.42
CA GLY A 200 10.70 21.46 5.71
C GLY A 200 11.34 21.38 4.33
N TRP A 201 11.74 20.18 3.85
CA TRP A 201 12.23 20.03 2.48
C TRP A 201 11.19 20.60 1.47
N PRO A 202 11.62 21.35 0.41
CA PRO A 202 12.99 21.45 -0.15
C PRO A 202 13.88 22.51 0.50
N ASP A 203 13.43 23.24 1.50
CA ASP A 203 14.26 24.21 2.21
C ASP A 203 15.25 23.51 3.16
N LYS A 204 16.39 24.15 3.39
CA LYS A 204 17.36 23.70 4.38
C LYS A 204 16.96 24.22 5.76
N THR A 205 16.27 23.40 6.54
CA THR A 205 15.83 23.75 7.89
C THR A 205 16.70 23.10 8.94
N PRO A 206 16.81 23.66 10.15
CA PRO A 206 17.51 23.03 11.28
C PRO A 206 16.91 21.66 11.64
N GLU A 207 15.60 21.52 11.50
CA GLU A 207 14.87 20.25 11.75
C GLU A 207 15.29 19.19 10.75
N LEU A 208 15.39 19.52 9.46
CA LEU A 208 15.84 18.60 8.42
C LEU A 208 17.29 18.16 8.65
N GLU A 209 18.16 19.10 8.98
CA GLU A 209 19.57 18.81 9.24
C GLU A 209 19.77 17.92 10.48
N TYR A 210 18.92 18.09 11.51
CA TYR A 210 19.05 17.34 12.76
C TYR A 210 18.35 15.96 12.73
N PHE A 211 17.16 15.87 12.14
CA PHE A 211 16.32 14.66 12.22
C PHE A 211 16.41 13.74 11.00
N TYR A 212 17.00 14.19 9.88
CA TYR A 212 17.20 13.34 8.71
C TYR A 212 18.68 12.95 8.58
N PRO A 213 19.01 11.64 8.37
CA PRO A 213 18.13 10.48 8.39
C PRO A 213 17.62 10.14 9.80
N THR A 214 16.43 9.57 9.90
CA THR A 214 15.88 9.08 11.17
C THR A 214 16.47 7.73 11.56
N ASP A 215 16.37 7.35 12.85
CA ASP A 215 16.94 6.10 13.32
C ASP A 215 16.02 4.89 13.07
N VAL A 216 14.71 5.05 13.28
CA VAL A 216 13.77 3.92 13.21
C VAL A 216 12.47 4.35 12.52
N LEU A 217 12.09 3.62 11.48
CA LEU A 217 10.73 3.59 10.93
C LEU A 217 9.99 2.40 11.53
N VAL A 218 8.77 2.62 12.04
CA VAL A 218 7.89 1.55 12.54
C VAL A 218 6.69 1.42 11.60
N THR A 219 6.45 0.22 11.05
CA THR A 219 5.35 -0.01 10.08
C THR A 219 4.90 -1.47 10.07
N GLY A 220 3.72 -1.72 9.49
CA GLY A 220 3.26 -3.07 9.18
C GLY A 220 3.94 -3.66 7.95
N TYR A 221 4.01 -4.98 7.89
CA TYR A 221 4.61 -5.68 6.76
C TYR A 221 3.83 -5.51 5.44
N ASP A 222 2.54 -5.23 5.51
CA ASP A 222 1.64 -5.13 4.36
C ASP A 222 1.87 -3.89 3.50
N ILE A 223 2.62 -2.91 4.00
CA ILE A 223 2.97 -1.69 3.27
C ILE A 223 4.49 -1.52 3.05
N ILE A 224 5.27 -2.59 3.16
CA ILE A 224 6.70 -2.54 2.83
C ILE A 224 6.89 -2.01 1.41
N PHE A 225 6.19 -2.58 0.43
CA PHE A 225 6.28 -2.14 -0.96
C PHE A 225 5.70 -0.73 -1.18
N PHE A 226 4.52 -0.47 -0.63
CA PHE A 226 3.81 0.78 -0.90
C PHE A 226 4.41 1.99 -0.21
N TRP A 227 5.05 1.81 0.94
CA TRP A 227 5.56 2.92 1.73
C TRP A 227 7.07 2.85 1.98
N VAL A 228 7.59 1.75 2.53
CA VAL A 228 9.02 1.65 2.86
C VAL A 228 9.88 1.78 1.61
N VAL A 229 9.61 0.98 0.57
CA VAL A 229 10.35 1.02 -0.71
C VAL A 229 10.30 2.43 -1.32
N ARG A 230 9.14 3.07 -1.29
CA ARG A 230 8.96 4.40 -1.89
C ARG A 230 9.67 5.49 -1.13
N MET A 231 9.68 5.45 0.20
CA MET A 231 10.50 6.35 1.00
C MET A 231 12.00 6.12 0.78
N MET A 232 12.43 4.87 0.65
CA MET A 232 13.83 4.53 0.40
C MET A 232 14.34 5.15 -0.90
N PHE A 233 13.68 4.89 -2.04
CA PHE A 233 14.17 5.45 -3.29
C PHE A 233 13.99 6.99 -3.36
N SER A 234 12.92 7.55 -2.76
CA SER A 234 12.73 8.99 -2.71
C SER A 234 13.78 9.70 -1.86
N GLY A 235 14.13 9.12 -0.71
CA GLY A 235 15.22 9.63 0.13
C GLY A 235 16.56 9.60 -0.59
N LEU A 236 16.91 8.49 -1.20
CA LEU A 236 18.15 8.36 -1.97
C LEU A 236 18.21 9.32 -3.15
N GLU A 237 17.10 9.50 -3.89
CA GLU A 237 17.04 10.40 -5.04
C GLU A 237 17.10 11.89 -4.66
N HIS A 238 16.37 12.32 -3.63
CA HIS A 238 16.22 13.73 -3.30
C HIS A 238 17.19 14.21 -2.22
N MET A 239 17.60 13.33 -1.30
CA MET A 239 18.46 13.68 -0.18
C MET A 239 19.88 13.11 -0.32
N GLY A 240 20.07 12.11 -1.20
CA GLY A 240 21.37 11.46 -1.42
C GLY A 240 21.75 10.42 -0.38
N GLU A 241 20.89 10.14 0.60
CA GLU A 241 21.11 9.14 1.65
C GLU A 241 19.79 8.45 2.08
N VAL A 242 19.92 7.31 2.77
CA VAL A 242 18.77 6.54 3.26
C VAL A 242 17.94 7.36 4.25
N PRO A 243 16.59 7.25 4.21
CA PRO A 243 15.74 8.02 5.09
C PRO A 243 15.70 7.52 6.54
N PHE A 244 16.07 6.26 6.78
CA PHE A 244 16.07 5.64 8.11
C PHE A 244 17.05 4.46 8.15
N LYS A 245 17.65 4.25 9.34
CA LYS A 245 18.65 3.20 9.59
C LYS A 245 18.01 1.84 9.85
N ASN A 246 16.85 1.82 10.51
CA ASN A 246 16.15 0.58 10.86
C ASN A 246 14.68 0.65 10.48
N VAL A 247 14.13 -0.47 9.99
CA VAL A 247 12.70 -0.65 9.73
C VAL A 247 12.18 -1.72 10.68
N LEU A 248 11.48 -1.29 11.73
CA LEU A 248 10.83 -2.19 12.67
C LEU A 248 9.46 -2.57 12.15
N ILE A 249 9.32 -3.85 11.81
CA ILE A 249 8.06 -4.38 11.28
C ILE A 249 7.23 -4.99 12.40
N HIS A 250 6.02 -4.48 12.56
CA HIS A 250 5.01 -5.08 13.44
C HIS A 250 4.00 -5.90 12.65
N GLY A 251 3.34 -6.83 13.33
CA GLY A 251 2.21 -7.59 12.79
C GLY A 251 0.93 -6.76 12.78
N LEU A 252 -0.10 -7.29 12.13
CA LEU A 252 -1.42 -6.68 12.08
C LEU A 252 -2.31 -7.23 13.21
N VAL A 253 -3.18 -6.36 13.73
CA VAL A 253 -4.27 -6.79 14.62
C VAL A 253 -5.41 -7.33 13.76
N ARG A 254 -5.76 -8.59 13.99
CA ARG A 254 -6.82 -9.31 13.28
C ARG A 254 -8.00 -9.57 14.22
N ASP A 255 -9.17 -9.84 13.65
CA ASP A 255 -10.32 -10.26 14.44
C ASP A 255 -10.10 -11.65 15.11
N SER A 256 -11.03 -12.07 15.94
CA SER A 256 -10.95 -13.37 16.65
C SER A 256 -10.86 -14.57 15.72
N GLN A 257 -11.33 -14.44 14.48
CA GLN A 257 -11.24 -15.50 13.46
C GLN A 257 -9.94 -15.41 12.63
N GLY A 258 -9.09 -14.41 12.89
CA GLY A 258 -7.84 -14.21 12.17
C GLY A 258 -7.98 -13.47 10.84
N ARG A 259 -9.15 -12.87 10.55
CA ARG A 259 -9.37 -12.08 9.33
C ARG A 259 -8.84 -10.66 9.52
N LYS A 260 -8.33 -10.06 8.45
CA LYS A 260 -7.94 -8.64 8.46
C LYS A 260 -9.17 -7.77 8.74
N MET A 261 -9.04 -6.85 9.70
CA MET A 261 -10.10 -5.90 10.00
C MET A 261 -10.27 -4.91 8.84
N SER A 262 -11.51 -4.69 8.40
CA SER A 262 -11.84 -3.73 7.36
C SER A 262 -13.21 -3.10 7.58
N LYS A 263 -13.38 -1.87 7.08
CA LYS A 263 -14.69 -1.18 7.15
C LYS A 263 -15.78 -1.92 6.38
N SER A 264 -15.42 -2.55 5.26
CA SER A 264 -16.36 -3.31 4.42
C SER A 264 -16.87 -4.59 5.07
N LEU A 265 -16.07 -5.23 5.93
CA LEU A 265 -16.48 -6.43 6.68
C LEU A 265 -17.17 -6.10 8.00
N GLY A 266 -17.13 -4.84 8.46
CA GLY A 266 -17.72 -4.43 9.73
C GLY A 266 -17.12 -5.14 10.96
N ASN A 267 -15.91 -5.71 10.81
CA ASN A 267 -15.22 -6.47 11.86
C ASN A 267 -14.15 -5.63 12.58
N GLY A 268 -14.13 -4.32 12.35
CA GLY A 268 -13.25 -3.39 13.05
C GLY A 268 -13.68 -3.23 14.51
N ILE A 269 -12.69 -3.10 15.39
CA ILE A 269 -12.90 -2.82 16.82
C ILE A 269 -12.45 -1.40 17.08
N ASP A 270 -13.33 -0.57 17.62
CA ASP A 270 -12.99 0.80 18.00
C ASP A 270 -12.16 0.78 19.30
N PRO A 271 -10.91 1.29 19.27
CA PRO A 271 -10.09 1.40 20.47
C PRO A 271 -10.75 2.19 21.61
N LEU A 272 -11.56 3.22 21.29
CA LEU A 272 -12.25 4.02 22.30
C LEU A 272 -13.31 3.22 23.02
N GLU A 273 -14.07 2.37 22.33
CA GLU A 273 -15.02 1.46 22.95
C GLU A 273 -14.33 0.49 23.93
N VAL A 274 -13.16 0.00 23.55
CA VAL A 274 -12.36 -0.87 24.44
C VAL A 274 -11.88 -0.10 25.69
N ILE A 275 -11.44 1.14 25.50
CA ILE A 275 -10.97 2.01 26.59
C ILE A 275 -12.11 2.33 27.56
N ASP A 276 -13.28 2.67 27.05
CA ASP A 276 -14.44 2.98 27.88
C ASP A 276 -14.88 1.77 28.73
N LYS A 277 -14.78 0.56 28.17
CA LYS A 277 -15.21 -0.66 28.86
C LYS A 277 -14.17 -1.25 29.81
N TYR A 278 -12.89 -1.20 29.46
CA TYR A 278 -11.82 -1.90 30.18
C TYR A 278 -10.69 -1.02 30.70
N GLY A 279 -10.63 0.21 30.24
CA GLY A 279 -9.56 1.16 30.55
C GLY A 279 -8.39 1.11 29.54
N ALA A 280 -7.69 2.24 29.41
CA ALA A 280 -6.58 2.40 28.47
C ALA A 280 -5.41 1.45 28.79
N ASP A 281 -5.10 1.23 30.07
CA ASP A 281 -4.02 0.33 30.49
C ASP A 281 -4.26 -1.11 30.06
N ALA A 282 -5.52 -1.59 30.14
CA ALA A 282 -5.89 -2.92 29.69
C ALA A 282 -5.67 -3.10 28.19
N LEU A 283 -6.10 -2.13 27.38
CA LEU A 283 -5.88 -2.15 25.93
C LEU A 283 -4.39 -2.12 25.61
N ARG A 284 -3.63 -1.19 26.19
CA ARG A 284 -2.20 -1.04 25.93
C ARG A 284 -1.44 -2.29 26.32
N LEU A 285 -1.71 -2.88 27.50
CA LEU A 285 -1.09 -4.12 27.94
C LEU A 285 -1.43 -5.28 27.00
N THR A 286 -2.68 -5.38 26.53
CA THR A 286 -3.09 -6.40 25.58
C THR A 286 -2.30 -6.30 24.27
N LEU A 287 -2.09 -5.09 23.76
CA LEU A 287 -1.40 -4.87 22.47
C LEU A 287 0.11 -5.11 22.54
N VAL A 288 0.75 -4.91 23.70
CA VAL A 288 2.22 -5.08 23.84
C VAL A 288 2.63 -6.45 24.33
N THR A 289 1.71 -7.24 24.91
CA THR A 289 2.01 -8.56 25.46
C THR A 289 1.69 -9.69 24.48
N GLY A 290 2.54 -10.72 24.49
CA GLY A 290 2.32 -11.96 23.72
C GLY A 290 2.43 -11.79 22.21
N ASN A 291 3.13 -10.76 21.74
CA ASN A 291 3.46 -10.54 20.34
C ASN A 291 4.95 -10.79 20.12
N ALA A 292 5.28 -11.43 19.00
CA ALA A 292 6.62 -11.43 18.47
C ALA A 292 6.68 -10.40 17.30
N PRO A 293 7.79 -9.68 17.12
CA PRO A 293 7.94 -8.73 16.02
C PRO A 293 7.60 -9.36 14.66
N GLY A 294 6.82 -8.66 13.84
CA GLY A 294 6.40 -9.13 12.52
C GLY A 294 5.25 -10.14 12.49
N ASN A 295 4.77 -10.63 13.63
CA ASN A 295 3.68 -11.59 13.67
C ASN A 295 2.34 -10.92 13.96
N ASP A 296 1.29 -11.40 13.26
CA ASP A 296 -0.06 -10.93 13.47
C ASP A 296 -0.61 -11.35 14.84
N MET A 297 -1.45 -10.50 15.41
CA MET A 297 -2.15 -10.75 16.65
C MET A 297 -3.65 -10.87 16.41
N ARG A 298 -4.28 -11.91 16.96
CA ARG A 298 -5.74 -11.97 17.04
C ARG A 298 -6.23 -11.23 18.27
N PHE A 299 -7.22 -10.37 18.09
CA PHE A 299 -7.84 -9.62 19.16
C PHE A 299 -9.01 -10.43 19.76
N TYR A 300 -8.99 -10.60 21.08
CA TYR A 300 -10.05 -11.24 21.86
C TYR A 300 -10.43 -10.35 23.03
N TRP A 301 -11.70 -10.19 23.29
CA TRP A 301 -12.22 -9.43 24.42
C TRP A 301 -11.77 -10.01 25.77
N GLU A 302 -11.73 -11.34 25.87
CA GLU A 302 -11.29 -12.07 27.06
C GLU A 302 -9.81 -11.75 27.41
N ARG A 303 -8.99 -11.49 26.39
CA ARG A 303 -7.60 -11.10 26.60
C ARG A 303 -7.49 -9.69 27.19
N VAL A 304 -8.34 -8.76 26.75
CA VAL A 304 -8.40 -7.40 27.31
C VAL A 304 -8.88 -7.46 28.77
N GLU A 305 -9.86 -8.29 29.06
CA GLU A 305 -10.32 -8.50 30.44
C GLU A 305 -9.22 -9.10 31.34
N ALA A 306 -8.48 -10.07 30.85
CA ALA A 306 -7.33 -10.63 31.57
C ALA A 306 -6.25 -9.57 31.85
N SER A 307 -5.98 -8.70 30.88
CA SER A 307 -5.05 -7.57 31.04
C SER A 307 -5.54 -6.56 32.08
N ARG A 308 -6.85 -6.23 32.10
CA ARG A 308 -7.47 -5.40 33.15
C ARG A 308 -7.28 -6.04 34.52
N ASN A 309 -7.57 -7.33 34.63
CA ASN A 309 -7.43 -8.05 35.90
C ASN A 309 -5.98 -8.08 36.38
N PHE A 310 -5.01 -8.22 35.47
CA PHE A 310 -3.60 -8.12 35.80
C PHE A 310 -3.22 -6.72 36.30
N ALA A 311 -3.64 -5.67 35.63
CA ALA A 311 -3.42 -4.28 36.06
C ALA A 311 -4.01 -4.03 37.46
N ASN A 312 -5.23 -4.49 37.71
CA ASN A 312 -5.87 -4.43 39.02
C ASN A 312 -5.10 -5.22 40.09
N LYS A 313 -4.53 -6.37 39.74
CA LYS A 313 -3.69 -7.16 40.65
C LYS A 313 -2.44 -6.38 41.08
N VAL A 314 -1.75 -5.76 40.12
CA VAL A 314 -0.58 -4.92 40.41
C VAL A 314 -0.95 -3.73 41.28
N TRP A 315 -2.03 -3.03 40.94
CA TRP A 315 -2.55 -1.91 41.72
C TRP A 315 -2.87 -2.32 43.17
N ASN A 316 -3.63 -3.39 43.36
CA ASN A 316 -4.00 -3.83 44.70
C ASN A 316 -2.81 -4.34 45.54
N ALA A 317 -1.84 -5.02 44.93
CA ALA A 317 -0.62 -5.41 45.58
C ALA A 317 0.20 -4.18 46.04
N SER A 318 0.35 -3.19 45.18
CA SER A 318 1.03 -1.93 45.50
C SER A 318 0.30 -1.17 46.62
N ARG A 319 -1.03 -1.09 46.54
CA ARG A 319 -1.86 -0.47 47.57
C ARG A 319 -1.71 -1.17 48.92
N PHE A 320 -1.68 -2.50 48.96
CA PHE A 320 -1.45 -3.29 50.16
C PHE A 320 -0.09 -2.98 50.78
N ILE A 321 0.97 -2.89 49.99
CA ILE A 321 2.31 -2.52 50.44
C ILE A 321 2.26 -1.12 51.02
N MET A 322 1.70 -0.12 50.31
CA MET A 322 1.63 1.26 50.77
C MET A 322 0.87 1.41 52.11
N MET A 323 -0.21 0.68 52.30
CA MET A 323 -0.99 0.69 53.55
C MET A 323 -0.22 0.11 54.74
N ASN A 324 0.88 -0.60 54.52
CA ASN A 324 1.70 -1.21 55.58
C ASN A 324 3.09 -0.57 55.69
N LEU A 325 3.41 0.46 54.91
CA LEU A 325 4.73 1.12 54.99
C LEU A 325 5.05 1.68 56.36
N ASP A 326 4.08 2.32 57.02
CA ASP A 326 4.25 2.90 58.36
C ASP A 326 4.70 1.84 59.39
N LYS A 327 4.28 0.57 59.22
CA LYS A 327 4.67 -0.53 60.11
C LYS A 327 6.12 -0.99 59.88
N ALA A 328 6.69 -0.68 58.73
CA ALA A 328 8.05 -1.02 58.34
C ALA A 328 9.05 0.14 58.51
N GLU A 329 8.56 1.34 58.85
CA GLU A 329 9.39 2.55 58.93
C GLU A 329 10.51 2.38 59.94
N GLY A 330 11.75 2.67 59.51
CA GLY A 330 12.96 2.55 60.34
C GLY A 330 13.53 1.15 60.52
N LYS A 331 12.87 0.10 60.01
CA LYS A 331 13.38 -1.29 60.08
C LYS A 331 14.25 -1.59 58.85
N LYS A 332 15.54 -1.82 59.12
CA LYS A 332 16.47 -2.40 58.14
C LYS A 332 16.56 -3.91 58.42
N VAL A 333 16.18 -4.72 57.46
CA VAL A 333 16.27 -6.19 57.52
C VAL A 333 17.59 -6.60 56.87
N SER A 334 18.41 -7.38 57.61
CA SER A 334 19.64 -7.96 57.05
C SER A 334 19.31 -9.18 56.16
N LEU A 335 20.22 -9.53 55.27
CA LEU A 335 20.06 -10.71 54.40
C LEU A 335 19.93 -12.03 55.20
N ASP A 336 20.48 -12.09 56.39
CA ASP A 336 20.44 -13.27 57.25
C ASP A 336 19.08 -13.45 57.92
N GLU A 337 18.32 -12.37 58.09
CA GLU A 337 16.97 -12.38 58.67
C GLU A 337 15.89 -12.71 57.68
N LEU A 338 16.23 -12.79 56.40
CA LEU A 338 15.29 -13.11 55.32
C LEU A 338 14.88 -14.58 55.36
N THR A 339 13.57 -14.84 55.17
CA THR A 339 13.05 -16.19 55.00
C THR A 339 13.54 -16.79 53.68
N PRO A 340 13.50 -18.13 53.54
CA PRO A 340 13.79 -18.77 52.24
C PRO A 340 12.97 -18.22 51.08
N ALA A 341 11.72 -17.84 51.31
CA ALA A 341 10.83 -17.24 50.28
C ALA A 341 11.34 -15.84 49.86
N ASP A 342 11.77 -15.02 50.86
CA ASP A 342 12.31 -13.68 50.56
C ASP A 342 13.62 -13.78 49.77
N LYS A 343 14.51 -14.71 50.17
CA LYS A 343 15.78 -14.96 49.48
C LYS A 343 15.52 -15.45 48.04
N TRP A 344 14.52 -16.32 47.87
CA TRP A 344 14.14 -16.80 46.54
C TRP A 344 13.64 -15.68 45.62
N ILE A 345 12.73 -14.83 46.11
CA ILE A 345 12.20 -13.74 45.25
C ILE A 345 13.26 -12.72 44.90
N LEU A 346 14.13 -12.36 45.86
CA LEU A 346 15.24 -11.44 45.63
C LEU A 346 16.28 -11.99 44.64
N SER A 347 16.45 -13.32 44.59
CA SER A 347 17.35 -13.96 43.63
C SER A 347 16.74 -14.04 42.22
N LYS A 348 15.42 -13.77 42.07
CA LYS A 348 14.70 -13.77 40.79
C LYS A 348 14.55 -12.39 40.20
N LEU A 349 14.70 -11.34 41.00
CA LEU A 349 14.74 -9.95 40.58
C LEU A 349 16.13 -9.59 40.01
#